data_ef995a4a5d677ed2c98e9a5e599ae3e2
#
_entry.id   ef995a4a5d677ed2c98e9a5e599ae3e2
#
_cell.length_a   1.000
_cell.length_b   1.000
_cell.length_c   1.000
_cell.angle_alpha   90.00
_cell.angle_beta   90.00
_cell.angle_gamma   90.00
#
_symmetry.space_group_name_H-M   'P 1'
#
loop_
_entity.id
_entity.type
_entity.pdbx_description
1 polymer ?
#
loop_
_entity_poly.entity_id
_entity_poly.type
_entity_poly.pdbx_seq_one_letter_code
_entity_poly.pdbx_strand_id
1 'polypeptide(L)'
;MSAPEEMTLKVIAHIRTAFPTKFGIPRQSGLVDSLRGEVIFTPEYRNADAVRGLEDFSHIWLVWQFSGAVRDSWSPTVRPPRLGGNTRVGVFATRSPFRPNPLGLSSVQLETIEHRPDVGPVLIVRGADLMDGTPIYDLKPYIPYADCHPDAAAGFTAQTQFHHLTMVCDAGLWARVPADQQAALQGVLENDPRPSYQHDPERVYGMEFGGLEVHFKVDGEVLTVTGIDRR
;
A
#
# COMPACT_ATOMS: atom_id res chain seq x y z
N MET A 1 -26.10 -27.46 10.80
CA MET A 1 -24.62 -27.65 10.78
C MET A 1 -24.02 -26.38 11.31
N SER A 2 -23.18 -26.42 12.36
CA SER A 2 -22.42 -25.25 12.82
C SER A 2 -21.39 -24.86 11.77
N ALA A 3 -21.20 -23.54 11.55
CA ALA A 3 -20.12 -23.05 10.69
C ALA A 3 -18.76 -23.49 11.28
N PRO A 4 -17.75 -23.82 10.46
CA PRO A 4 -16.43 -24.16 10.96
C PRO A 4 -15.85 -22.95 11.71
N GLU A 5 -15.13 -23.21 12.83
CA GLU A 5 -14.43 -22.16 13.59
C GLU A 5 -13.24 -21.58 12.82
N GLU A 6 -12.69 -22.32 11.85
CA GLU A 6 -11.58 -21.92 10.99
C GLU A 6 -11.97 -22.04 9.52
N MET A 7 -11.47 -21.11 8.71
CA MET A 7 -11.65 -21.11 7.26
C MET A 7 -10.31 -20.97 6.57
N THR A 8 -10.01 -21.82 5.60
CA THR A 8 -8.84 -21.70 4.74
C THR A 8 -9.15 -20.78 3.56
N LEU A 9 -8.35 -19.72 3.41
CA LEU A 9 -8.43 -18.83 2.26
C LEU A 9 -7.46 -19.29 1.16
N LYS A 10 -7.90 -19.22 -0.09
CA LYS A 10 -7.07 -19.50 -1.27
C LYS A 10 -6.50 -18.20 -1.81
N VAL A 11 -5.25 -18.22 -2.23
CA VAL A 11 -4.64 -17.10 -2.96
C VAL A 11 -5.19 -17.10 -4.39
N ILE A 12 -5.96 -16.08 -4.74
CA ILE A 12 -6.54 -15.94 -6.08
C ILE A 12 -5.65 -15.14 -7.03
N ALA A 13 -4.82 -14.24 -6.50
CA ALA A 13 -3.94 -13.38 -7.28
C ALA A 13 -2.73 -12.93 -6.43
N HIS A 14 -1.75 -12.35 -7.11
CA HIS A 14 -0.68 -11.57 -6.49
C HIS A 14 -0.65 -10.18 -7.12
N ILE A 15 -0.28 -9.17 -6.34
CA ILE A 15 -0.06 -7.83 -6.89
C ILE A 15 1.42 -7.60 -7.19
N ARG A 16 1.71 -6.97 -8.33
CA ARG A 16 3.01 -6.37 -8.65
C ARG A 16 2.97 -4.89 -8.37
N THR A 17 3.97 -4.38 -7.65
CA THR A 17 4.10 -2.96 -7.32
C THR A 17 5.57 -2.53 -7.42
N ALA A 18 5.82 -1.23 -7.27
CA ALA A 18 7.17 -0.67 -7.23
C ALA A 18 7.91 -0.91 -5.90
N PHE A 19 7.27 -1.54 -4.89
CA PHE A 19 7.83 -1.73 -3.55
C PHE A 19 8.30 -3.16 -3.30
N PRO A 20 9.59 -3.50 -3.50
CA PRO A 20 10.11 -4.83 -3.17
C PRO A 20 10.21 -5.07 -1.66
N THR A 21 10.22 -3.99 -0.87
CA THR A 21 10.26 -4.02 0.60
C THR A 21 9.16 -3.15 1.18
N LYS A 22 8.87 -3.31 2.49
CA LYS A 22 7.82 -2.52 3.17
C LYS A 22 8.18 -1.05 3.42
N PHE A 23 9.46 -0.66 3.29
CA PHE A 23 9.87 0.72 3.52
C PHE A 23 9.47 1.61 2.34
N GLY A 24 8.81 2.72 2.63
CA GLY A 24 8.29 3.65 1.63
C GLY A 24 6.84 3.38 1.18
N ILE A 25 6.26 2.23 1.50
CA ILE A 25 4.85 1.97 1.17
C ILE A 25 3.96 3.00 1.90
N PRO A 26 3.05 3.68 1.19
CA PRO A 26 2.07 4.56 1.81
C PRO A 26 1.27 3.86 2.90
N ARG A 27 0.95 4.59 3.97
CA ARG A 27 0.30 4.01 5.16
C ARG A 27 -1.13 3.56 4.93
N GLN A 28 -1.77 4.03 3.87
CA GLN A 28 -3.11 3.67 3.41
C GLN A 28 -3.18 3.79 1.89
N SER A 29 -4.09 3.02 1.29
CA SER A 29 -4.43 3.16 -0.12
C SER A 29 -4.98 4.55 -0.45
N GLY A 30 -4.76 5.02 -1.67
CA GLY A 30 -5.24 6.30 -2.16
C GLY A 30 -4.48 7.53 -1.67
N LEU A 31 -3.42 7.39 -0.85
CA LEU A 31 -2.59 8.54 -0.44
C LEU A 31 -1.66 9.02 -1.55
N VAL A 32 -1.33 8.15 -2.49
CA VAL A 32 -0.51 8.45 -3.68
C VAL A 32 -1.21 7.83 -4.88
N ASP A 33 -2.08 8.59 -5.52
CA ASP A 33 -2.93 8.12 -6.63
C ASP A 33 -2.14 7.66 -7.86
N SER A 34 -0.94 8.18 -8.05
CA SER A 34 -0.06 7.84 -9.16
C SER A 34 0.64 6.47 -9.02
N LEU A 35 0.56 5.82 -7.85
CA LEU A 35 1.10 4.48 -7.65
C LEU A 35 0.29 3.45 -8.45
N ARG A 36 0.90 2.83 -9.45
CA ARG A 36 0.30 1.74 -10.21
C ARG A 36 0.68 0.39 -9.63
N GLY A 37 -0.26 -0.54 -9.71
CA GLY A 37 -0.05 -1.95 -9.41
C GLY A 37 -0.77 -2.84 -10.43
N GLU A 38 -0.28 -4.07 -10.60
CA GLU A 38 -0.89 -5.08 -11.44
C GLU A 38 -1.38 -6.24 -10.57
N VAL A 39 -2.68 -6.48 -10.54
CA VAL A 39 -3.25 -7.67 -9.90
C VAL A 39 -3.29 -8.79 -10.93
N ILE A 40 -2.47 -9.82 -10.72
CA ILE A 40 -2.26 -10.95 -11.64
C ILE A 40 -2.84 -12.20 -10.99
N PHE A 41 -3.88 -12.75 -11.60
CA PHE A 41 -4.52 -13.96 -11.09
C PHE A 41 -3.61 -15.18 -11.19
N THR A 42 -3.73 -16.09 -10.23
CA THR A 42 -3.08 -17.41 -10.30
C THR A 42 -3.75 -18.24 -11.40
N PRO A 43 -3.08 -19.26 -11.97
CA PRO A 43 -3.59 -20.00 -13.14
C PRO A 43 -5.02 -20.54 -12.98
N GLU A 44 -5.41 -20.99 -11.79
CA GLU A 44 -6.74 -21.51 -11.50
C GLU A 44 -7.86 -20.45 -11.70
N TYR A 45 -7.54 -19.15 -11.49
CA TYR A 45 -8.53 -18.05 -11.48
C TYR A 45 -8.41 -17.10 -12.69
N ARG A 46 -7.66 -17.46 -13.73
CA ARG A 46 -7.45 -16.66 -14.95
C ARG A 46 -8.62 -16.69 -15.94
N ASN A 47 -9.84 -16.79 -15.44
CA ASN A 47 -11.01 -16.84 -16.30
C ASN A 47 -11.53 -15.41 -16.57
N ALA A 48 -11.62 -15.03 -17.85
CA ALA A 48 -12.13 -13.73 -18.25
C ALA A 48 -13.57 -13.45 -17.80
N ASP A 49 -14.39 -14.51 -17.69
CA ASP A 49 -15.76 -14.36 -17.21
C ASP A 49 -15.84 -13.93 -15.74
N ALA A 50 -14.81 -14.22 -14.95
CA ALA A 50 -14.78 -13.85 -13.52
C ALA A 50 -14.63 -12.35 -13.31
N VAL A 51 -14.15 -11.60 -14.30
CA VAL A 51 -13.97 -10.14 -14.24
C VAL A 51 -14.97 -9.39 -15.11
N ARG A 52 -15.91 -10.11 -15.77
CA ARG A 52 -16.94 -9.50 -16.62
C ARG A 52 -17.81 -8.54 -15.82
N GLY A 53 -17.97 -7.29 -16.27
CA GLY A 53 -18.72 -6.21 -15.63
C GLY A 53 -17.94 -5.49 -14.52
N LEU A 54 -16.69 -5.90 -14.23
CA LEU A 54 -15.85 -5.20 -13.27
C LEU A 54 -15.36 -3.84 -13.83
N GLU A 55 -15.27 -3.73 -15.14
CA GLU A 55 -14.91 -2.52 -15.90
C GLU A 55 -15.87 -1.33 -15.66
N ASP A 56 -17.09 -1.60 -15.20
CA ASP A 56 -18.07 -0.56 -14.89
C ASP A 56 -17.83 0.10 -13.50
N PHE A 57 -16.92 -0.46 -12.72
CA PHE A 57 -16.59 0.06 -11.38
C PHE A 57 -15.27 0.84 -11.40
N SER A 58 -15.27 2.03 -10.82
CA SER A 58 -14.07 2.87 -10.70
C SER A 58 -13.11 2.43 -9.60
N HIS A 59 -13.60 1.72 -8.57
CA HIS A 59 -12.81 1.27 -7.42
C HIS A 59 -13.18 -0.14 -7.03
N ILE A 60 -12.20 -0.85 -6.47
CA ILE A 60 -12.35 -2.20 -5.94
C ILE A 60 -11.71 -2.30 -4.56
N TRP A 61 -12.28 -3.18 -3.73
CA TRP A 61 -11.65 -3.66 -2.50
C TRP A 61 -10.72 -4.82 -2.82
N LEU A 62 -9.51 -4.78 -2.28
CA LEU A 62 -8.58 -5.91 -2.24
C LEU A 62 -8.52 -6.45 -0.81
N VAL A 63 -8.77 -7.75 -0.64
CA VAL A 63 -8.55 -8.49 0.61
C VAL A 63 -7.24 -9.27 0.45
N TRP A 64 -6.25 -8.96 1.29
CA TRP A 64 -4.88 -9.45 1.11
C TRP A 64 -4.23 -9.79 2.45
N GLN A 65 -3.04 -10.40 2.44
CA GLN A 65 -2.31 -10.78 3.64
C GLN A 65 -1.09 -9.89 3.87
N PHE A 66 -0.88 -9.51 5.12
CA PHE A 66 0.39 -8.93 5.57
C PHE A 66 1.49 -9.99 5.61
N SER A 67 1.92 -10.50 4.44
CA SER A 67 2.86 -11.60 4.29
C SER A 67 4.22 -11.35 4.97
N GLY A 68 4.67 -10.09 5.00
CA GLY A 68 5.91 -9.67 5.67
C GLY A 68 5.80 -9.45 7.19
N ALA A 69 4.64 -9.74 7.83
CA ALA A 69 4.41 -9.45 9.25
C ALA A 69 3.71 -10.59 10.01
N VAL A 70 3.71 -11.79 9.46
CA VAL A 70 3.13 -12.98 10.10
C VAL A 70 3.90 -13.31 11.38
N ARG A 71 3.18 -13.59 12.47
CA ARG A 71 3.73 -13.99 13.78
C ARG A 71 3.01 -15.21 14.29
N ASP A 72 3.69 -16.01 15.09
CA ASP A 72 3.12 -17.21 15.74
C ASP A 72 2.12 -16.87 16.86
N SER A 73 2.14 -15.64 17.36
CA SER A 73 1.25 -15.18 18.41
C SER A 73 0.79 -13.75 18.16
N TRP A 74 -0.43 -13.43 18.57
CA TRP A 74 -0.98 -12.09 18.51
C TRP A 74 -0.92 -11.38 19.87
N SER A 75 -1.08 -10.07 19.88
CA SER A 75 -1.17 -9.27 21.09
C SER A 75 -2.50 -8.51 21.11
N PRO A 76 -3.22 -8.45 22.25
CA PRO A 76 -4.48 -7.70 22.36
C PRO A 76 -4.28 -6.19 22.20
N THR A 77 -3.05 -5.71 22.36
CA THR A 77 -2.73 -4.28 22.22
C THR A 77 -1.52 -4.06 21.33
N VAL A 78 -1.52 -2.93 20.63
CA VAL A 78 -0.41 -2.46 19.79
C VAL A 78 -0.07 -1.00 20.15
N ARG A 79 1.08 -0.52 19.67
CA ARG A 79 1.53 0.87 19.82
C ARG A 79 1.56 1.52 18.44
N PRO A 80 0.49 2.23 18.03
CA PRO A 80 0.48 2.89 16.73
C PRO A 80 1.59 3.96 16.66
N PRO A 81 2.40 3.98 15.59
CA PRO A 81 3.42 5.01 15.40
C PRO A 81 2.85 6.43 15.43
N ARG A 82 1.63 6.63 14.94
CA ARG A 82 0.94 7.93 14.93
C ARG A 82 0.63 8.48 16.32
N LEU A 83 0.60 7.64 17.36
CA LEU A 83 0.45 8.04 18.76
C LEU A 83 1.81 8.13 19.48
N GLY A 84 2.91 8.40 18.75
CA GLY A 84 4.25 8.54 19.28
C GLY A 84 4.89 7.21 19.73
N GLY A 85 4.27 6.05 19.42
CA GLY A 85 4.81 4.73 19.75
C GLY A 85 4.76 4.33 21.24
N ASN A 86 4.32 5.21 22.14
CA ASN A 86 4.24 4.94 23.57
C ASN A 86 2.83 4.57 24.06
N THR A 87 1.80 5.10 23.40
CA THR A 87 0.40 4.82 23.75
C THR A 87 -0.03 3.46 23.23
N ARG A 88 -0.59 2.63 24.11
CA ARG A 88 -1.18 1.34 23.73
C ARG A 88 -2.66 1.50 23.45
N VAL A 89 -3.12 0.87 22.36
CA VAL A 89 -4.54 0.76 22.01
C VAL A 89 -4.87 -0.68 21.64
N GLY A 90 -6.14 -1.05 21.71
CA GLY A 90 -6.60 -2.38 21.30
C GLY A 90 -6.25 -2.64 19.83
N VAL A 91 -5.80 -3.86 19.49
CA VAL A 91 -5.41 -4.22 18.12
C VAL A 91 -6.56 -4.01 17.14
N PHE A 92 -7.80 -4.29 17.56
CA PHE A 92 -8.99 -4.12 16.71
C PHE A 92 -9.42 -2.66 16.52
N ALA A 93 -8.90 -1.73 17.33
CA ALA A 93 -9.04 -0.29 17.10
C ALA A 93 -8.00 0.25 16.10
N THR A 94 -7.23 -0.61 15.45
CA THR A 94 -6.16 -0.23 14.51
C THR A 94 -6.21 -1.09 13.24
N ARG A 95 -5.44 -0.68 12.22
CA ARG A 95 -5.15 -1.48 11.03
C ARG A 95 -3.77 -2.16 11.11
N SER A 96 -3.30 -2.44 12.32
CA SER A 96 -2.02 -3.14 12.55
C SER A 96 -2.04 -4.55 11.93
N PRO A 97 -0.92 -5.00 11.31
CA PRO A 97 -0.77 -6.36 10.82
C PRO A 97 -0.70 -7.41 11.95
N PHE A 98 -0.39 -7.00 13.19
CA PHE A 98 -0.18 -7.90 14.35
C PHE A 98 -1.51 -8.28 15.01
N ARG A 99 -2.39 -8.89 14.22
CA ARG A 99 -3.75 -9.29 14.60
C ARG A 99 -3.94 -10.80 14.39
N PRO A 100 -4.97 -11.43 14.98
CA PRO A 100 -5.19 -12.89 14.85
C PRO A 100 -5.22 -13.37 13.41
N ASN A 101 -5.94 -12.64 12.56
CA ASN A 101 -5.96 -12.85 11.11
C ASN A 101 -5.26 -11.66 10.45
N PRO A 102 -4.01 -11.80 9.98
CA PRO A 102 -3.24 -10.69 9.42
C PRO A 102 -3.70 -10.32 8.00
N LEU A 103 -5.00 -10.00 7.88
CA LEU A 103 -5.64 -9.57 6.64
C LEU A 103 -5.60 -8.04 6.53
N GLY A 104 -5.26 -7.57 5.35
CA GLY A 104 -5.37 -6.19 4.90
C GLY A 104 -6.60 -6.00 4.05
N LEU A 105 -7.10 -4.77 4.01
CA LEU A 105 -8.21 -4.31 3.19
C LEU A 105 -7.84 -2.96 2.61
N SER A 106 -7.74 -2.89 1.27
CA SER A 106 -7.38 -1.66 0.56
C SER A 106 -8.41 -1.37 -0.52
N SER A 107 -8.94 -0.14 -0.54
CA SER A 107 -9.71 0.36 -1.67
C SER A 107 -8.74 0.97 -2.66
N VAL A 108 -8.74 0.49 -3.90
CA VAL A 108 -7.86 0.96 -4.98
C VAL A 108 -8.70 1.37 -6.18
N GLN A 109 -8.22 2.35 -6.96
CA GLN A 109 -8.86 2.70 -8.22
C GLN A 109 -8.56 1.61 -9.25
N LEU A 110 -9.58 1.12 -9.96
CA LEU A 110 -9.43 0.27 -11.12
C LEU A 110 -9.21 1.17 -12.34
N GLU A 111 -7.99 1.15 -12.91
CA GLU A 111 -7.64 1.96 -14.07
C GLU A 111 -8.11 1.29 -15.37
N THR A 112 -7.83 -0.01 -15.52
CA THR A 112 -8.23 -0.80 -16.67
C THR A 112 -8.07 -2.30 -16.40
N ILE A 113 -8.68 -3.13 -17.26
CA ILE A 113 -8.49 -4.58 -17.30
C ILE A 113 -7.81 -4.92 -18.62
N GLU A 114 -6.58 -5.42 -18.53
CA GLU A 114 -5.83 -5.88 -19.68
C GLU A 114 -6.01 -7.40 -19.85
N HIS A 115 -6.25 -7.85 -21.07
CA HIS A 115 -6.27 -9.29 -21.42
C HIS A 115 -4.95 -9.66 -22.08
N ARG A 116 -4.08 -10.33 -21.31
CA ARG A 116 -2.75 -10.75 -21.81
C ARG A 116 -2.79 -12.23 -22.21
N PRO A 117 -2.27 -12.62 -23.40
CA PRO A 117 -2.42 -13.97 -23.96
C PRO A 117 -2.00 -15.10 -23.01
N ASP A 118 -0.88 -14.96 -22.32
CA ASP A 118 -0.32 -16.03 -21.47
C ASP A 118 -0.71 -15.91 -19.98
N VAL A 119 -1.31 -14.78 -19.59
CA VAL A 119 -1.58 -14.42 -18.19
C VAL A 119 -3.07 -14.34 -17.90
N GLY A 120 -3.91 -14.13 -18.93
CA GLY A 120 -5.33 -13.88 -18.79
C GLY A 120 -5.61 -12.43 -18.39
N PRO A 121 -6.73 -12.16 -17.67
CA PRO A 121 -7.06 -10.83 -17.21
C PRO A 121 -6.05 -10.35 -16.14
N VAL A 122 -5.59 -9.12 -16.29
CA VAL A 122 -4.72 -8.40 -15.35
C VAL A 122 -5.43 -7.09 -15.01
N LEU A 123 -5.66 -6.86 -13.71
CA LEU A 123 -6.26 -5.59 -13.28
C LEU A 123 -5.15 -4.58 -13.04
N ILE A 124 -5.19 -3.48 -13.75
CA ILE A 124 -4.31 -2.34 -13.51
C ILE A 124 -5.00 -1.44 -12.50
N VAL A 125 -4.35 -1.25 -11.36
CA VAL A 125 -4.90 -0.48 -10.24
C VAL A 125 -4.00 0.70 -9.89
N ARG A 126 -4.59 1.72 -9.26
CA ARG A 126 -3.87 2.91 -8.75
C ARG A 126 -4.12 3.11 -7.28
N GLY A 127 -3.17 3.75 -6.62
CA GLY A 127 -3.24 4.06 -5.18
C GLY A 127 -3.03 2.84 -4.27
N ALA A 128 -2.40 1.76 -4.75
CA ALA A 128 -2.15 0.57 -3.95
C ALA A 128 -1.06 0.81 -2.88
N ASP A 129 -1.34 0.34 -1.66
CA ASP A 129 -0.46 0.39 -0.48
C ASP A 129 0.10 -1.00 -0.12
N LEU A 130 0.47 -1.78 -1.13
CA LEU A 130 0.90 -3.16 -0.99
C LEU A 130 2.35 -3.35 -1.46
N MET A 131 3.05 -4.26 -0.78
CA MET A 131 4.37 -4.72 -1.20
C MET A 131 4.26 -5.62 -2.44
N ASP A 132 5.27 -5.60 -3.29
CA ASP A 132 5.37 -6.51 -4.44
C ASP A 132 5.23 -7.97 -4.03
N GLY A 133 4.51 -8.75 -4.82
CA GLY A 133 4.23 -10.17 -4.55
C GLY A 133 3.20 -10.43 -3.46
N THR A 134 2.56 -9.41 -2.87
CA THR A 134 1.53 -9.61 -1.84
C THR A 134 0.39 -10.49 -2.34
N PRO A 135 0.03 -11.57 -1.61
CA PRO A 135 -1.06 -12.45 -1.98
C PRO A 135 -2.43 -11.79 -1.73
N ILE A 136 -3.31 -11.93 -2.72
CA ILE A 136 -4.69 -11.46 -2.69
C ILE A 136 -5.63 -12.66 -2.58
N TYR A 137 -6.56 -12.61 -1.64
CA TYR A 137 -7.52 -13.66 -1.34
C TYR A 137 -8.90 -13.41 -1.91
N ASP A 138 -9.27 -12.15 -2.07
CA ASP A 138 -10.56 -11.76 -2.64
C ASP A 138 -10.48 -10.34 -3.19
N LEU A 139 -11.38 -10.03 -4.11
CA LEU A 139 -11.63 -8.67 -4.57
C LEU A 139 -13.14 -8.47 -4.74
N LYS A 140 -13.60 -7.26 -4.46
CA LYS A 140 -15.01 -6.87 -4.57
C LYS A 140 -15.13 -5.49 -5.17
N PRO A 141 -16.17 -5.20 -5.94
CA PRO A 141 -16.43 -3.84 -6.36
C PRO A 141 -16.69 -2.93 -5.15
N TYR A 142 -16.21 -1.69 -5.21
CA TYR A 142 -16.56 -0.64 -4.27
C TYR A 142 -17.92 -0.07 -4.64
N ILE A 143 -18.84 -0.03 -3.67
CA ILE A 143 -20.22 0.43 -3.87
C ILE A 143 -20.43 1.71 -3.06
N PRO A 144 -20.47 2.92 -3.70
CA PRO A 144 -20.45 4.20 -2.99
C PRO A 144 -21.54 4.37 -1.93
N TYR A 145 -22.76 3.93 -2.22
CA TYR A 145 -23.87 4.09 -1.26
C TYR A 145 -23.77 3.15 -0.03
N ALA A 146 -22.98 2.08 -0.12
CA ALA A 146 -22.78 1.11 0.96
C ALA A 146 -21.45 1.29 1.68
N ASP A 147 -20.40 1.67 0.95
CA ASP A 147 -19.02 1.68 1.46
C ASP A 147 -18.58 3.08 1.95
N CYS A 148 -19.24 4.16 1.50
CA CYS A 148 -18.90 5.52 1.87
C CYS A 148 -19.73 6.01 3.06
N HIS A 149 -19.06 6.41 4.14
CA HIS A 149 -19.66 7.01 5.34
C HIS A 149 -18.99 8.36 5.62
N PRO A 150 -19.39 9.46 4.97
CA PRO A 150 -18.73 10.78 5.10
C PRO A 150 -18.68 11.29 6.54
N ASP A 151 -19.70 10.96 7.35
CA ASP A 151 -19.85 11.42 8.74
C ASP A 151 -19.22 10.44 9.76
N ALA A 152 -18.47 9.43 9.30
CA ALA A 152 -17.86 8.45 10.19
C ALA A 152 -16.81 9.08 11.12
N ALA A 153 -16.89 8.77 12.42
CA ALA A 153 -15.88 9.21 13.38
C ALA A 153 -14.54 8.52 13.13
N ALA A 154 -13.48 9.30 12.97
CA ALA A 154 -12.15 8.81 12.62
C ALA A 154 -11.31 8.32 13.82
N GLY A 155 -11.85 8.35 15.04
CA GLY A 155 -11.15 7.93 16.26
C GLY A 155 -9.83 8.70 16.45
N PHE A 156 -8.77 8.02 16.91
CA PHE A 156 -7.46 8.65 17.14
C PHE A 156 -6.81 9.19 15.84
N THR A 157 -7.23 8.74 14.68
CA THR A 157 -6.65 9.20 13.41
C THR A 157 -7.05 10.62 13.08
N ALA A 158 -8.17 11.14 13.64
CA ALA A 158 -8.57 12.54 13.51
C ALA A 158 -7.59 13.52 14.16
N GLN A 159 -6.83 13.07 15.15
CA GLN A 159 -5.88 13.90 15.90
C GLN A 159 -4.48 13.90 15.27
N THR A 160 -4.26 13.11 14.23
CA THR A 160 -2.95 12.95 13.61
C THR A 160 -2.98 13.55 12.21
N GLN A 161 -2.31 14.67 12.04
CA GLN A 161 -2.15 15.29 10.72
C GLN A 161 -1.26 14.42 9.81
N PHE A 162 -1.60 14.39 8.53
CA PHE A 162 -0.68 13.90 7.52
C PHE A 162 0.45 14.92 7.36
N HIS A 163 1.69 14.48 7.57
CA HIS A 163 2.85 15.29 7.22
C HIS A 163 3.07 15.18 5.72
N HIS A 164 2.98 16.29 5.03
CA HIS A 164 3.46 16.43 3.66
C HIS A 164 4.81 17.15 3.71
N LEU A 165 5.81 16.52 3.09
CA LEU A 165 7.14 17.12 2.95
C LEU A 165 7.25 17.81 1.59
N THR A 166 8.06 18.87 1.54
CA THR A 166 8.48 19.46 0.28
C THR A 166 9.69 18.68 -0.24
N MET A 167 9.55 18.04 -1.40
CA MET A 167 10.66 17.32 -2.02
C MET A 167 11.58 18.28 -2.78
N VAL A 168 12.88 18.16 -2.55
CA VAL A 168 13.94 18.84 -3.29
C VAL A 168 14.86 17.79 -3.90
N CYS A 169 15.12 17.89 -5.21
CA CYS A 169 16.02 17.00 -5.92
C CYS A 169 16.77 17.76 -7.01
N ASP A 170 18.06 17.44 -7.19
CA ASP A 170 18.81 17.92 -8.35
C ASP A 170 18.19 17.39 -9.65
N ALA A 171 18.10 18.24 -10.67
CA ALA A 171 17.47 17.89 -11.94
C ALA A 171 18.20 16.72 -12.65
N GLY A 172 19.51 16.63 -12.53
CA GLY A 172 20.31 15.54 -13.09
C GLY A 172 20.08 14.22 -12.38
N LEU A 173 19.87 14.22 -11.06
CA LEU A 173 19.46 13.06 -10.30
C LEU A 173 18.04 12.63 -10.67
N TRP A 174 17.10 13.59 -10.72
CA TRP A 174 15.71 13.30 -11.04
C TRP A 174 15.50 12.72 -12.45
N ALA A 175 16.34 13.13 -13.41
CA ALA A 175 16.33 12.58 -14.77
C ALA A 175 16.70 11.08 -14.84
N ARG A 176 17.23 10.49 -13.77
CA ARG A 176 17.48 9.03 -13.69
C ARG A 176 16.22 8.23 -13.42
N VAL A 177 15.15 8.85 -12.90
CA VAL A 177 13.85 8.23 -12.65
C VAL A 177 13.11 8.11 -13.99
N PRO A 178 12.61 6.91 -14.37
CA PRO A 178 11.75 6.75 -15.52
C PRO A 178 10.55 7.70 -15.47
N ALA A 179 10.19 8.32 -16.58
CA ALA A 179 9.16 9.37 -16.63
C ALA A 179 7.80 8.91 -16.10
N ASP A 180 7.45 7.65 -16.33
CA ASP A 180 6.21 7.00 -15.85
C ASP A 180 6.22 6.72 -14.33
N GLN A 181 7.38 6.74 -13.68
CA GLN A 181 7.53 6.52 -12.25
C GLN A 181 7.71 7.82 -11.45
N GLN A 182 8.01 8.94 -12.10
CA GLN A 182 8.34 10.20 -11.41
C GLN A 182 7.21 10.68 -10.51
N ALA A 183 5.98 10.73 -10.99
CA ALA A 183 4.85 11.21 -10.21
C ALA A 183 4.58 10.31 -8.98
N ALA A 184 4.76 9.00 -9.14
CA ALA A 184 4.57 8.04 -8.05
C ALA A 184 5.67 8.16 -6.99
N LEU A 185 6.95 8.22 -7.41
CA LEU A 185 8.07 8.37 -6.50
C LEU A 185 8.00 9.71 -5.75
N GLN A 186 7.68 10.81 -6.44
CA GLN A 186 7.47 12.11 -5.80
C GLN A 186 6.40 12.04 -4.71
N GLY A 187 5.22 11.52 -5.04
CA GLY A 187 4.14 11.39 -4.08
C GLY A 187 4.51 10.52 -2.87
N VAL A 188 5.29 9.46 -3.05
CA VAL A 188 5.81 8.63 -1.95
C VAL A 188 6.74 9.42 -1.04
N LEU A 189 7.69 10.17 -1.61
CA LEU A 189 8.65 10.97 -0.85
C LEU A 189 7.96 12.12 -0.09
N GLU A 190 7.00 12.79 -0.71
CA GLU A 190 6.22 13.86 -0.09
C GLU A 190 5.28 13.37 1.03
N ASN A 191 4.89 12.08 1.03
CA ASN A 191 4.10 11.47 2.11
C ASN A 191 4.93 10.96 3.30
N ASP A 192 6.16 11.42 3.46
CA ASP A 192 7.10 11.09 4.53
C ASP A 192 7.25 9.57 4.78
N PRO A 193 8.11 8.89 4.00
CA PRO A 193 8.28 7.44 4.11
C PRO A 193 8.98 6.99 5.40
N ARG A 194 9.49 7.93 6.22
CA ARG A 194 10.20 7.62 7.46
C ARG A 194 9.28 7.02 8.53
N PRO A 195 9.83 6.20 9.43
CA PRO A 195 9.16 5.92 10.70
C PRO A 195 8.92 7.22 11.48
N SER A 196 7.69 7.44 11.95
CA SER A 196 7.25 8.69 12.60
C SER A 196 7.99 9.09 13.89
N TYR A 197 8.84 8.21 14.43
CA TYR A 197 9.67 8.45 15.61
C TYR A 197 11.12 8.84 15.27
N GLN A 198 11.46 8.97 13.98
CA GLN A 198 12.82 9.29 13.53
C GLN A 198 12.86 10.74 13.04
N HIS A 199 13.65 11.59 13.74
CA HIS A 199 13.75 13.02 13.49
C HIS A 199 15.21 13.50 13.35
N ASP A 200 16.15 12.59 13.01
CA ASP A 200 17.56 12.94 12.83
C ASP A 200 17.77 13.53 11.42
N PRO A 201 18.11 14.86 11.31
CA PRO A 201 18.28 15.53 10.02
C PRO A 201 19.54 15.08 9.27
N GLU A 202 20.54 14.53 9.98
CA GLU A 202 21.77 14.04 9.35
C GLU A 202 21.65 12.62 8.82
N ARG A 203 20.58 11.92 9.17
CA ARG A 203 20.40 10.54 8.75
C ARG A 203 20.05 10.44 7.27
N VAL A 204 20.82 9.65 6.53
CA VAL A 204 20.50 9.25 5.17
C VAL A 204 19.60 7.99 5.22
N TYR A 205 18.46 8.06 4.55
CA TYR A 205 17.56 6.94 4.34
C TYR A 205 17.77 6.38 2.95
N GLY A 206 17.67 5.06 2.81
CA GLY A 206 17.65 4.37 1.52
C GLY A 206 16.31 3.67 1.32
N MET A 207 15.71 3.85 0.15
CA MET A 207 14.42 3.26 -0.22
C MET A 207 14.51 2.61 -1.59
N GLU A 208 14.05 1.38 -1.68
CA GLU A 208 13.91 0.69 -2.97
C GLU A 208 12.54 1.03 -3.59
N PHE A 209 12.55 1.45 -4.85
CA PHE A 209 11.33 1.81 -5.59
C PHE A 209 11.51 1.56 -7.08
N GLY A 210 10.72 0.67 -7.68
CA GLY A 210 10.66 0.45 -9.14
C GLY A 210 12.00 0.09 -9.78
N GLY A 211 12.87 -0.67 -9.07
CA GLY A 211 14.22 -1.03 -9.55
C GLY A 211 15.27 0.07 -9.31
N LEU A 212 14.91 1.10 -8.55
CA LEU A 212 15.82 2.16 -8.11
C LEU A 212 16.11 2.02 -6.61
N GLU A 213 17.29 2.48 -6.19
CA GLU A 213 17.61 2.77 -4.81
C GLU A 213 17.70 4.29 -4.64
N VAL A 214 16.80 4.85 -3.84
CA VAL A 214 16.65 6.29 -3.63
C VAL A 214 17.16 6.65 -2.24
N HIS A 215 18.16 7.51 -2.19
CA HIS A 215 18.74 8.04 -0.95
C HIS A 215 18.22 9.45 -0.67
N PHE A 216 17.82 9.71 0.57
CA PHE A 216 17.31 11.03 0.96
C PHE A 216 17.58 11.34 2.42
N LYS A 217 17.55 12.62 2.74
CA LYS A 217 17.56 13.19 4.10
C LYS A 217 16.29 14.01 4.31
N VAL A 218 15.90 14.21 5.57
CA VAL A 218 14.77 15.09 5.89
C VAL A 218 15.15 15.99 7.05
N ASP A 219 15.05 17.30 6.80
CA ASP A 219 15.20 18.36 7.80
C ASP A 219 13.93 19.19 7.85
N GLY A 220 13.28 19.22 9.02
CA GLY A 220 11.97 19.85 9.18
C GLY A 220 10.94 19.28 8.21
N GLU A 221 10.40 20.12 7.34
CA GLU A 221 9.40 19.77 6.32
C GLU A 221 10.01 19.56 4.92
N VAL A 222 11.34 19.57 4.81
CA VAL A 222 12.04 19.42 3.53
C VAL A 222 12.69 18.05 3.44
N LEU A 223 12.35 17.29 2.39
CA LEU A 223 13.03 16.07 1.99
C LEU A 223 13.96 16.36 0.83
N THR A 224 15.25 16.15 1.02
CA THR A 224 16.27 16.31 -0.02
C THR A 224 16.72 14.95 -0.53
N VAL A 225 16.52 14.68 -1.81
CA VAL A 225 17.05 13.49 -2.49
C VAL A 225 18.55 13.67 -2.70
N THR A 226 19.36 12.76 -2.16
CA THR A 226 20.82 12.82 -2.17
C THR A 226 21.46 11.85 -3.17
N GLY A 227 20.71 10.84 -3.64
CA GLY A 227 21.20 9.86 -4.61
C GLY A 227 20.06 9.04 -5.20
N ILE A 228 20.21 8.63 -6.46
CA ILE A 228 19.32 7.69 -7.16
C ILE A 228 20.21 6.77 -7.99
N ASP A 229 20.18 5.48 -7.69
CA ASP A 229 20.97 4.46 -8.35
C ASP A 229 20.07 3.34 -8.89
N ARG A 230 20.48 2.71 -9.99
CA ARG A 230 19.80 1.49 -10.50
C ARG A 230 20.25 0.28 -9.70
N ARG A 231 19.34 -0.60 -9.42
CA ARG A 231 19.58 -1.86 -8.72
C ARG A 231 19.58 -3.06 -9.66
#